data_b28aa0959d36921a54f799ae343703f8
#
_entry.id   b28aa0959d36921a54f799ae343703f8
#
_cell.length_a   1.000
_cell.length_b   1.000
_cell.length_c   1.000
_cell.angle_alpha   90.00
_cell.angle_beta   90.00
_cell.angle_gamma   90.00
#
_symmetry.space_group_name_H-M   'P 1'
#
loop_
_entity.id
_entity.type
_entity.pdbx_description
1 polymer ?
#
loop_
_entity_poly.entity_id
_entity_poly.type
_entity_poly.pdbx_seq_one_letter_code
_entity_poly.pdbx_strand_id
1 'polypeptide(L)'
;LQFGDDLDLHFHTMIGTGANPNVAACVVIGIEPEWTQVIVDGIAKTGKPVAGFSIEQNGDLKTIMDASHKAKEFVHFASELQREPCDVSELWVSTKCGESDTTTGLGSCPTVGNMYDKLIPEGIYGVFGETSEITGAEHICKERAATPEVGERWYKMWKAYQDDVIEAHKVDDLSDSQPTKGNIEGGLSTIEEKALGNLEKIGHDCRYIDILDPAEAPDCGPGLYFMDTSSAAAECVTLMAAGGYVIHTFPTGQGNVIGNPIVPVVKITANPRTVRTMGEHVDVDVTGILRRDMTIDEAGDALIDMIVRTANGRATAAEALGHREFVMTKLYRSA
;
A
#
# COMPACT_ATOMS: atom_id res chain seq x y z
N LEU A 1 -3.03 -14.11 22.19
CA LEU A 1 -2.30 -12.89 22.57
C LEU A 1 -1.06 -12.76 21.71
N GLN A 2 -0.86 -11.57 21.13
CA GLN A 2 0.38 -11.22 20.42
C GLN A 2 1.46 -10.87 21.44
N PHE A 3 2.71 -11.12 21.09
CA PHE A 3 3.88 -10.76 21.91
C PHE A 3 5.11 -10.63 21.00
N GLY A 4 6.18 -9.97 21.49
CA GLY A 4 7.38 -9.72 20.71
C GLY A 4 7.09 -8.90 19.46
N ASP A 5 7.76 -9.20 18.37
CA ASP A 5 7.72 -8.46 17.11
C ASP A 5 6.29 -8.32 16.53
N ASP A 6 5.44 -9.34 16.69
CA ASP A 6 4.04 -9.27 16.25
C ASP A 6 3.22 -8.24 17.04
N LEU A 7 3.48 -8.10 18.34
CA LEU A 7 2.83 -7.09 19.17
C LEU A 7 3.32 -5.69 18.81
N ASP A 8 4.61 -5.54 18.57
CA ASP A 8 5.20 -4.28 18.16
C ASP A 8 4.64 -3.85 16.79
N LEU A 9 4.55 -4.77 15.84
CA LEU A 9 3.93 -4.50 14.54
C LEU A 9 2.43 -4.15 14.68
N HIS A 10 1.71 -4.81 15.59
CA HIS A 10 0.31 -4.45 15.89
C HIS A 10 0.21 -2.99 16.34
N PHE A 11 1.04 -2.57 17.31
CA PHE A 11 1.04 -1.18 17.78
C PHE A 11 1.46 -0.21 16.68
N HIS A 12 2.52 -0.50 15.93
CA HIS A 12 2.96 0.34 14.81
C HIS A 12 1.87 0.52 13.77
N THR A 13 1.17 -0.57 13.39
CA THR A 13 0.09 -0.52 12.39
C THR A 13 -1.11 0.31 12.90
N MET A 14 -1.53 0.12 14.15
CA MET A 14 -2.66 0.87 14.72
C MET A 14 -2.32 2.35 14.92
N ILE A 15 -1.14 2.64 15.46
CA ILE A 15 -0.65 4.01 15.65
C ILE A 15 -0.51 4.71 14.31
N GLY A 16 0.18 4.08 13.35
CA GLY A 16 0.41 4.63 12.02
C GLY A 16 -0.90 4.89 11.25
N THR A 17 -1.88 3.97 11.37
CA THR A 17 -3.21 4.16 10.79
C THR A 17 -3.90 5.41 11.37
N GLY A 18 -3.91 5.59 12.68
CA GLY A 18 -4.47 6.78 13.33
C GLY A 18 -3.66 8.05 13.06
N ALA A 19 -2.35 7.91 12.90
CA ALA A 19 -1.41 9.00 12.58
C ALA A 19 -1.45 9.44 11.11
N ASN A 20 -2.00 8.62 10.20
CA ASN A 20 -2.01 8.91 8.76
C ASN A 20 -2.57 10.31 8.47
N PRO A 21 -1.96 11.10 7.56
CA PRO A 21 -2.42 12.45 7.21
C PRO A 21 -3.87 12.55 6.74
N ASN A 22 -4.44 11.49 6.17
CA ASN A 22 -5.85 11.43 5.77
C ASN A 22 -6.82 11.32 6.96
N VAL A 23 -6.33 11.11 8.18
CA VAL A 23 -7.14 10.99 9.40
C VAL A 23 -7.11 12.30 10.17
N ALA A 24 -8.25 12.99 10.26
CA ALA A 24 -8.36 14.27 10.95
C ALA A 24 -8.34 14.14 12.48
N ALA A 25 -8.97 13.10 13.02
CA ALA A 25 -9.05 12.81 14.45
C ALA A 25 -9.33 11.32 14.65
N CYS A 26 -9.02 10.78 15.83
CA CYS A 26 -9.11 9.35 16.08
C CYS A 26 -9.77 9.04 17.43
N VAL A 27 -10.72 8.09 17.42
CA VAL A 27 -11.25 7.45 18.62
C VAL A 27 -10.71 6.03 18.68
N VAL A 28 -9.96 5.71 19.72
CA VAL A 28 -9.39 4.38 19.96
C VAL A 28 -10.26 3.65 20.96
N ILE A 29 -10.77 2.47 20.57
CA ILE A 29 -11.53 1.60 21.46
C ILE A 29 -10.76 0.30 21.62
N GLY A 30 -10.33 -0.01 22.81
CA GLY A 30 -9.64 -1.25 23.14
C GLY A 30 -10.37 -2.05 24.21
N ILE A 31 -9.98 -3.30 24.38
CA ILE A 31 -10.48 -4.13 25.50
C ILE A 31 -9.80 -3.66 26.79
N GLU A 32 -8.49 -3.55 26.77
CA GLU A 32 -7.62 -3.36 27.90
C GLU A 32 -7.08 -1.92 27.93
N PRO A 33 -7.07 -1.24 29.10
CA PRO A 33 -6.72 0.19 29.19
C PRO A 33 -5.29 0.52 28.79
N GLU A 34 -4.31 -0.29 29.20
CA GLU A 34 -2.89 0.03 29.00
C GLU A 34 -2.52 0.00 27.50
N TRP A 35 -2.97 -1.02 26.77
CA TRP A 35 -2.74 -1.12 25.32
C TRP A 35 -3.48 -0.03 24.54
N THR A 36 -4.70 0.28 24.99
CA THR A 36 -5.45 1.41 24.43
C THR A 36 -4.66 2.70 24.58
N GLN A 37 -4.07 2.94 25.77
CA GLN A 37 -3.28 4.14 26.05
C GLN A 37 -2.00 4.21 25.21
N VAL A 38 -1.29 3.09 25.00
CA VAL A 38 -0.11 3.05 24.11
C VAL A 38 -0.45 3.57 22.71
N ILE A 39 -1.58 3.14 22.14
CA ILE A 39 -2.03 3.59 20.81
C ILE A 39 -2.39 5.08 20.83
N VAL A 40 -3.15 5.52 21.84
CA VAL A 40 -3.52 6.94 22.01
C VAL A 40 -2.28 7.82 22.10
N ASP A 41 -1.30 7.46 22.94
CA ASP A 41 -0.07 8.22 23.13
C ASP A 41 0.77 8.27 21.85
N GLY A 42 0.78 7.17 21.10
CA GLY A 42 1.45 7.11 19.80
C GLY A 42 0.84 8.07 18.78
N ILE A 43 -0.48 8.06 18.64
CA ILE A 43 -1.20 8.96 17.72
C ILE A 43 -1.08 10.43 18.18
N ALA A 44 -1.17 10.69 19.49
CA ALA A 44 -1.08 12.04 20.04
C ALA A 44 0.22 12.78 19.72
N LYS A 45 1.31 12.05 19.45
CA LYS A 45 2.59 12.65 19.01
C LYS A 45 2.48 13.43 17.69
N THR A 46 1.48 13.16 16.88
CA THR A 46 1.21 13.89 15.64
C THR A 46 0.52 15.24 15.86
N GLY A 47 0.07 15.52 17.08
CA GLY A 47 -0.74 16.70 17.41
C GLY A 47 -2.23 16.57 17.03
N LYS A 48 -2.67 15.46 16.47
CA LYS A 48 -4.08 15.22 16.15
C LYS A 48 -4.94 15.01 17.38
N PRO A 49 -6.21 15.45 17.35
CA PRO A 49 -7.18 15.08 18.37
C PRO A 49 -7.36 13.56 18.41
N VAL A 50 -7.12 12.97 19.58
CA VAL A 50 -7.28 11.54 19.83
C VAL A 50 -7.89 11.30 21.20
N ALA A 51 -8.75 10.28 21.33
CA ALA A 51 -9.33 9.87 22.62
C ALA A 51 -9.40 8.36 22.69
N GLY A 52 -9.08 7.81 23.87
CA GLY A 52 -9.11 6.37 24.15
C GLY A 52 -10.26 6.00 25.06
N PHE A 53 -10.84 4.82 24.82
CA PHE A 53 -11.87 4.19 25.64
C PHE A 53 -11.58 2.71 25.75
N SER A 54 -11.72 2.15 26.96
CA SER A 54 -11.52 0.73 27.22
C SER A 54 -12.81 0.06 27.68
N ILE A 55 -13.04 -1.17 27.28
CA ILE A 55 -14.20 -1.97 27.65
C ILE A 55 -14.02 -2.52 29.08
N GLU A 56 -12.80 -2.96 29.40
CA GLU A 56 -12.49 -3.47 30.73
C GLU A 56 -12.77 -2.42 31.80
N GLN A 57 -13.46 -2.83 32.88
CA GLN A 57 -13.94 -2.03 34.01
C GLN A 57 -15.02 -0.98 33.66
N ASN A 58 -15.40 -0.80 32.39
CA ASN A 58 -16.45 0.14 31.99
C ASN A 58 -17.69 -0.55 31.40
N GLY A 59 -17.49 -1.71 30.76
CA GLY A 59 -18.54 -2.43 30.03
C GLY A 59 -18.84 -1.84 28.65
N ASP A 60 -19.45 -2.63 27.79
CA ASP A 60 -19.66 -2.33 26.36
C ASP A 60 -20.53 -1.09 26.14
N LEU A 61 -21.72 -1.06 26.79
CA LEU A 61 -22.71 0.01 26.53
C LEU A 61 -22.19 1.38 26.94
N LYS A 62 -21.49 1.47 28.07
CA LYS A 62 -20.90 2.75 28.49
C LYS A 62 -19.77 3.17 27.55
N THR A 63 -18.91 2.24 27.17
CA THR A 63 -17.80 2.51 26.25
C THR A 63 -18.32 2.97 24.89
N ILE A 64 -19.33 2.31 24.31
CA ILE A 64 -19.97 2.70 23.06
C ILE A 64 -20.57 4.11 23.17
N MET A 65 -21.27 4.40 24.25
CA MET A 65 -21.88 5.72 24.47
C MET A 65 -20.84 6.83 24.53
N ASP A 66 -19.81 6.67 25.38
CA ASP A 66 -18.77 7.68 25.57
C ASP A 66 -17.94 7.90 24.29
N ALA A 67 -17.54 6.82 23.63
CA ALA A 67 -16.81 6.86 22.35
C ALA A 67 -17.65 7.51 21.25
N SER A 68 -18.95 7.23 21.17
CA SER A 68 -19.85 7.84 20.18
C SER A 68 -20.01 9.34 20.39
N HIS A 69 -20.11 9.80 21.64
CA HIS A 69 -20.14 11.23 21.96
C HIS A 69 -18.84 11.93 21.49
N LYS A 70 -17.71 11.34 21.79
CA LYS A 70 -16.40 11.88 21.37
C LYS A 70 -16.22 11.84 19.86
N ALA A 71 -16.63 10.77 19.19
CA ALA A 71 -16.60 10.67 17.74
C ALA A 71 -17.45 11.78 17.08
N LYS A 72 -18.63 12.07 17.64
CA LYS A 72 -19.47 13.20 17.17
C LYS A 72 -18.73 14.54 17.29
N GLU A 73 -18.04 14.81 18.41
CA GLU A 73 -17.23 16.03 18.56
C GLU A 73 -16.12 16.11 17.51
N PHE A 74 -15.44 14.99 17.24
CA PHE A 74 -14.39 14.91 16.22
C PHE A 74 -14.91 15.08 14.79
N VAL A 75 -16.16 14.65 14.49
CA VAL A 75 -16.80 14.94 13.20
C VAL A 75 -17.04 16.43 13.03
N HIS A 76 -17.47 17.15 14.09
CA HIS A 76 -17.58 18.60 14.02
C HIS A 76 -16.23 19.26 13.76
N PHE A 77 -15.20 18.89 14.52
CA PHE A 77 -13.82 19.36 14.28
C PHE A 77 -13.37 19.12 12.84
N ALA A 78 -13.52 17.88 12.34
CA ALA A 78 -13.09 17.53 10.99
C ALA A 78 -13.86 18.31 9.91
N SER A 79 -15.15 18.64 10.14
CA SER A 79 -15.97 19.38 9.19
C SER A 79 -15.58 20.86 9.06
N GLU A 80 -14.82 21.40 10.01
CA GLU A 80 -14.32 22.78 9.99
C GLU A 80 -12.95 22.92 9.30
N LEU A 81 -12.27 21.79 9.03
CA LEU A 81 -10.98 21.78 8.35
C LEU A 81 -11.16 22.23 6.89
N GLN A 82 -10.23 23.05 6.43
CA GLN A 82 -10.21 23.56 5.06
C GLN A 82 -9.01 22.97 4.31
N ARG A 83 -9.18 22.74 3.02
CA ARG A 83 -8.08 22.38 2.13
C ARG A 83 -7.24 23.62 1.83
N GLU A 84 -5.93 23.45 1.84
CA GLU A 84 -4.97 24.48 1.49
C GLU A 84 -4.15 24.05 0.27
N PRO A 85 -3.72 24.98 -0.59
CA PRO A 85 -2.77 24.65 -1.65
C PRO A 85 -1.47 24.11 -1.05
N CYS A 86 -0.98 22.99 -1.57
CA CYS A 86 0.31 22.42 -1.22
C CYS A 86 1.10 22.07 -2.48
N ASP A 87 2.40 21.89 -2.33
CA ASP A 87 3.28 21.46 -3.40
C ASP A 87 3.14 19.96 -3.66
N VAL A 88 3.46 19.51 -4.87
CA VAL A 88 3.42 18.09 -5.23
C VAL A 88 4.38 17.26 -4.37
N SER A 89 5.48 17.83 -3.92
CA SER A 89 6.47 17.22 -3.02
C SER A 89 5.89 16.77 -1.66
N GLU A 90 4.71 17.29 -1.28
CA GLU A 90 3.98 16.83 -0.09
C GLU A 90 3.27 15.47 -0.29
N LEU A 91 3.22 14.94 -1.51
CA LEU A 91 2.52 13.69 -1.79
C LEU A 91 3.37 12.47 -1.40
N TRP A 92 2.71 11.54 -0.72
CA TRP A 92 3.24 10.23 -0.40
C TRP A 92 2.39 9.16 -1.10
N VAL A 93 2.97 8.52 -2.12
CA VAL A 93 2.26 7.60 -3.01
C VAL A 93 2.80 6.19 -2.87
N SER A 94 1.94 5.26 -2.54
CA SER A 94 2.28 3.84 -2.44
C SER A 94 1.77 3.04 -3.64
N THR A 95 2.37 1.89 -3.91
CA THR A 95 1.93 0.98 -4.97
C THR A 95 2.07 -0.49 -4.60
N LYS A 96 1.11 -1.27 -5.06
CA LYS A 96 1.18 -2.73 -5.16
C LYS A 96 0.29 -3.20 -6.30
N CYS A 97 0.66 -4.28 -6.97
CA CYS A 97 -0.19 -4.87 -8.01
C CYS A 97 -1.04 -6.03 -7.43
N GLY A 98 -2.09 -6.40 -8.12
CA GLY A 98 -2.91 -7.53 -7.71
C GLY A 98 -3.80 -8.05 -8.83
N GLU A 99 -4.19 -9.31 -8.74
CA GLU A 99 -4.85 -10.03 -9.83
C GLU A 99 -4.08 -9.87 -11.14
N SER A 100 -2.75 -9.98 -11.05
CA SER A 100 -1.83 -9.73 -12.16
C SER A 100 -2.03 -10.75 -13.27
N ASP A 101 -1.88 -10.27 -14.50
CA ASP A 101 -1.84 -11.05 -15.73
C ASP A 101 -0.72 -10.50 -16.63
N THR A 102 -0.59 -11.01 -17.86
CA THR A 102 0.44 -10.54 -18.79
C THR A 102 0.34 -9.04 -19.11
N THR A 103 -0.88 -8.46 -19.07
CA THR A 103 -1.08 -7.03 -19.32
C THR A 103 -0.60 -6.15 -18.18
N THR A 104 -0.47 -6.72 -16.97
CA THR A 104 0.02 -6.00 -15.80
C THR A 104 1.48 -5.61 -15.97
N GLY A 105 2.34 -6.55 -16.32
CA GLY A 105 3.77 -6.29 -16.56
C GLY A 105 4.05 -5.52 -17.87
N LEU A 106 3.17 -5.61 -18.87
CA LEU A 106 3.34 -4.94 -20.16
C LEU A 106 2.74 -3.52 -20.20
N GLY A 107 1.90 -3.15 -19.29
CA GLY A 107 1.19 -1.87 -19.35
C GLY A 107 0.95 -1.21 -17.99
N SER A 108 0.17 -1.81 -17.09
CA SER A 108 -0.23 -1.11 -15.85
C SER A 108 0.93 -0.91 -14.85
N CYS A 109 1.86 -1.86 -14.70
CA CYS A 109 3.06 -1.64 -13.88
C CYS A 109 4.03 -0.62 -14.51
N PRO A 110 4.36 -0.69 -15.81
CA PRO A 110 5.15 0.36 -16.46
C PRO A 110 4.53 1.76 -16.37
N THR A 111 3.21 1.89 -16.38
CA THR A 111 2.52 3.17 -16.14
C THR A 111 2.84 3.74 -14.77
N VAL A 112 2.81 2.91 -13.72
CA VAL A 112 3.20 3.31 -12.36
C VAL A 112 4.69 3.68 -12.32
N GLY A 113 5.54 2.88 -12.97
CA GLY A 113 6.96 3.17 -13.06
C GLY A 113 7.24 4.52 -13.70
N ASN A 114 6.59 4.84 -14.81
CA ASN A 114 6.72 6.15 -15.47
C ASN A 114 6.20 7.30 -14.60
N MET A 115 5.13 7.08 -13.85
CA MET A 115 4.66 8.05 -12.83
C MET A 115 5.75 8.33 -11.79
N TYR A 116 6.44 7.31 -11.27
CA TYR A 116 7.54 7.53 -10.32
C TYR A 116 8.74 8.20 -10.99
N ASP A 117 9.12 7.83 -12.22
CA ASP A 117 10.20 8.49 -12.96
C ASP A 117 9.96 10.00 -13.10
N LYS A 118 8.70 10.44 -13.21
CA LYS A 118 8.31 11.86 -13.29
C LYS A 118 8.19 12.54 -11.92
N LEU A 119 7.61 11.88 -10.92
CA LEU A 119 7.27 12.54 -9.66
C LEU A 119 8.35 12.44 -8.57
N ILE A 120 9.21 11.41 -8.59
CA ILE A 120 10.32 11.31 -7.63
C ILE A 120 11.29 12.50 -7.76
N PRO A 121 11.68 12.95 -8.96
CA PRO A 121 12.46 14.18 -9.12
C PRO A 121 11.79 15.45 -8.59
N GLU A 122 10.44 15.48 -8.53
CA GLU A 122 9.66 16.59 -7.94
C GLU A 122 9.59 16.52 -6.41
N GLY A 123 10.22 15.52 -5.79
CA GLY A 123 10.38 15.43 -4.34
C GLY A 123 9.30 14.66 -3.59
N ILE A 124 8.48 13.84 -4.28
CA ILE A 124 7.50 12.98 -3.60
C ILE A 124 8.17 11.83 -2.84
N TYR A 125 7.41 11.22 -1.92
CA TYR A 125 7.76 9.95 -1.30
C TYR A 125 6.98 8.82 -1.99
N GLY A 126 7.71 7.91 -2.64
CA GLY A 126 7.16 6.71 -3.26
C GLY A 126 7.47 5.45 -2.45
N VAL A 127 6.61 4.44 -2.48
CA VAL A 127 6.91 3.11 -1.94
C VAL A 127 6.28 2.00 -2.79
N PHE A 128 7.04 0.94 -2.95
CA PHE A 128 6.57 -0.35 -3.44
C PHE A 128 6.96 -1.46 -2.44
N GLY A 129 6.41 -2.65 -2.60
CA GLY A 129 6.66 -3.75 -1.67
C GLY A 129 6.45 -5.09 -2.36
N GLU A 130 5.77 -6.04 -1.68
CA GLU A 130 5.46 -7.37 -2.19
C GLU A 130 6.71 -8.26 -2.26
N THR A 131 7.39 -8.40 -1.12
CA THR A 131 8.69 -9.08 -0.99
C THR A 131 8.69 -10.48 -1.62
N SER A 132 7.62 -11.26 -1.42
CA SER A 132 7.51 -12.61 -1.99
C SER A 132 7.39 -12.60 -3.52
N GLU A 133 6.79 -11.56 -4.12
CA GLU A 133 6.59 -11.47 -5.56
C GLU A 133 7.82 -11.01 -6.35
N ILE A 134 8.94 -10.74 -5.67
CA ILE A 134 10.22 -10.41 -6.32
C ILE A 134 11.10 -11.66 -6.48
N THR A 135 10.68 -12.78 -5.92
CA THR A 135 11.40 -14.06 -6.04
C THR A 135 11.52 -14.48 -7.51
N GLY A 136 12.75 -14.83 -7.91
CA GLY A 136 13.12 -15.12 -9.29
C GLY A 136 13.72 -13.92 -10.05
N ALA A 137 13.51 -12.68 -9.56
CA ALA A 137 14.14 -11.47 -10.07
C ALA A 137 14.83 -10.66 -8.95
N GLU A 138 15.15 -11.30 -7.83
CA GLU A 138 15.78 -10.67 -6.67
C GLU A 138 17.14 -10.03 -7.00
N HIS A 139 17.90 -10.60 -7.90
CA HIS A 139 19.16 -10.03 -8.36
C HIS A 139 18.96 -8.69 -9.09
N ILE A 140 17.90 -8.58 -9.90
CA ILE A 140 17.55 -7.34 -10.60
C ILE A 140 17.08 -6.29 -9.61
N CYS A 141 16.20 -6.66 -8.66
CA CYS A 141 15.73 -5.75 -7.63
C CYS A 141 16.90 -5.20 -6.81
N LYS A 142 17.82 -6.05 -6.40
CA LYS A 142 19.06 -5.66 -5.71
C LYS A 142 19.85 -4.60 -6.48
N GLU A 143 19.99 -4.76 -7.79
CA GLU A 143 20.71 -3.82 -8.67
C GLU A 143 19.95 -2.49 -8.91
N ARG A 144 18.64 -2.46 -8.63
CA ARG A 144 17.80 -1.27 -8.73
C ARG A 144 17.86 -0.38 -7.48
N ALA A 145 18.62 -0.75 -6.44
CA ALA A 145 18.91 0.11 -5.30
C ALA A 145 19.77 1.32 -5.72
N ALA A 146 19.64 2.43 -5.00
CA ALA A 146 20.43 3.63 -5.23
C ALA A 146 21.92 3.43 -4.90
N THR A 147 22.23 2.55 -3.92
CA THR A 147 23.60 2.18 -3.58
C THR A 147 23.73 0.66 -3.40
N PRO A 148 24.93 0.10 -3.58
CA PRO A 148 25.17 -1.32 -3.33
C PRO A 148 24.82 -1.76 -1.91
N GLU A 149 25.02 -0.89 -0.91
CA GLU A 149 24.74 -1.16 0.51
C GLU A 149 23.24 -1.36 0.75
N VAL A 150 22.41 -0.51 0.15
CA VAL A 150 20.94 -0.64 0.20
C VAL A 150 20.52 -1.95 -0.49
N GLY A 151 21.10 -2.25 -1.66
CA GLY A 151 20.82 -3.48 -2.38
C GLY A 151 21.19 -4.75 -1.58
N GLU A 152 22.32 -4.73 -0.84
CA GLU A 152 22.71 -5.85 0.04
C GLU A 152 21.76 -5.99 1.25
N ARG A 153 21.32 -4.88 1.82
CA ARG A 153 20.31 -4.88 2.91
C ARG A 153 19.00 -5.46 2.41
N TRP A 154 18.53 -5.01 1.23
CA TRP A 154 17.31 -5.51 0.59
C TRP A 154 17.41 -7.03 0.35
N TYR A 155 18.52 -7.51 -0.21
CA TYR A 155 18.71 -8.94 -0.48
C TYR A 155 18.67 -9.80 0.79
N LYS A 156 19.28 -9.31 1.88
CA LYS A 156 19.23 -9.99 3.19
C LYS A 156 17.79 -10.05 3.74
N MET A 157 17.04 -8.97 3.63
CA MET A 157 15.64 -8.91 4.04
C MET A 157 14.78 -9.88 3.21
N TRP A 158 14.90 -9.85 1.88
CA TRP A 158 14.20 -10.78 0.98
C TRP A 158 14.56 -12.24 1.30
N LYS A 159 15.82 -12.54 1.54
CA LYS A 159 16.29 -13.89 1.88
C LYS A 159 15.71 -14.37 3.20
N ALA A 160 15.68 -13.51 4.22
CA ALA A 160 15.05 -13.83 5.50
C ALA A 160 13.54 -14.07 5.34
N TYR A 161 12.86 -13.23 4.56
CA TYR A 161 11.44 -13.41 4.24
C TYR A 161 11.19 -14.77 3.58
N GLN A 162 11.99 -15.13 2.57
CA GLN A 162 11.85 -16.40 1.88
C GLN A 162 12.06 -17.58 2.84
N ASP A 163 13.12 -17.54 3.66
CA ASP A 163 13.45 -18.62 4.60
C ASP A 163 12.33 -18.79 5.64
N ASP A 164 11.78 -17.69 6.17
CA ASP A 164 10.66 -17.72 7.12
C ASP A 164 9.39 -18.35 6.50
N VAL A 165 9.07 -17.99 5.24
CA VAL A 165 7.89 -18.55 4.54
C VAL A 165 8.07 -20.04 4.27
N ILE A 166 9.25 -20.45 3.79
CA ILE A 166 9.57 -21.87 3.54
C ILE A 166 9.42 -22.68 4.83
N GLU A 167 9.97 -22.20 5.96
CA GLU A 167 9.89 -22.89 7.25
C GLU A 167 8.44 -22.94 7.76
N ALA A 168 7.72 -21.81 7.72
CA ALA A 168 6.34 -21.71 8.26
C ALA A 168 5.34 -22.57 7.48
N HIS A 169 5.46 -22.60 6.15
CA HIS A 169 4.51 -23.30 5.27
C HIS A 169 4.98 -24.68 4.85
N LYS A 170 6.24 -25.05 5.15
CA LYS A 170 6.85 -26.36 4.79
C LYS A 170 6.79 -26.62 3.28
N VAL A 171 7.12 -25.62 2.51
CA VAL A 171 7.22 -25.65 1.06
C VAL A 171 8.70 -25.67 0.64
N ASP A 172 8.98 -26.04 -0.61
CA ASP A 172 10.36 -26.09 -1.11
C ASP A 172 10.88 -24.69 -1.45
N ASP A 173 10.02 -23.85 -2.03
CA ASP A 173 10.30 -22.47 -2.34
C ASP A 173 8.97 -21.67 -2.53
N LEU A 174 9.06 -20.40 -2.88
CA LEU A 174 7.89 -19.53 -3.06
C LEU A 174 7.11 -19.81 -4.36
N SER A 175 7.62 -20.61 -5.29
CA SER A 175 6.91 -20.99 -6.51
C SER A 175 5.71 -21.90 -6.24
N ASP A 176 5.65 -22.52 -5.06
CA ASP A 176 4.47 -23.27 -4.61
C ASP A 176 3.25 -22.38 -4.35
N SER A 177 3.47 -21.07 -4.11
CA SER A 177 2.40 -20.10 -3.84
C SER A 177 2.18 -19.08 -4.96
N GLN A 178 3.18 -18.86 -5.81
CA GLN A 178 3.20 -17.86 -6.86
C GLN A 178 3.76 -18.45 -8.17
N PRO A 179 3.16 -18.16 -9.34
CA PRO A 179 1.91 -17.41 -9.56
C PRO A 179 0.66 -18.15 -9.06
N THR A 180 -0.36 -17.41 -8.66
CA THR A 180 -1.65 -18.01 -8.28
C THR A 180 -2.34 -18.61 -9.51
N LYS A 181 -3.35 -19.47 -9.28
CA LYS A 181 -4.17 -20.01 -10.38
C LYS A 181 -4.74 -18.92 -11.29
N GLY A 182 -5.21 -17.82 -10.73
CA GLY A 182 -5.71 -16.66 -11.50
C GLY A 182 -4.62 -16.01 -12.35
N ASN A 183 -3.39 -15.88 -11.81
CA ASN A 183 -2.27 -15.36 -12.60
C ASN A 183 -1.93 -16.25 -13.80
N ILE A 184 -1.94 -17.59 -13.60
CA ILE A 184 -1.70 -18.58 -14.67
C ILE A 184 -2.80 -18.51 -15.74
N GLU A 185 -4.07 -18.42 -15.33
CA GLU A 185 -5.20 -18.22 -16.23
C GLU A 185 -5.10 -16.89 -17.00
N GLY A 186 -4.47 -15.87 -16.41
CA GLY A 186 -4.14 -14.59 -17.01
C GLY A 186 -2.89 -14.59 -17.89
N GLY A 187 -2.22 -15.74 -18.02
CA GLY A 187 -1.09 -15.96 -18.92
C GLY A 187 0.30 -15.87 -18.27
N LEU A 188 0.41 -15.65 -16.98
CA LEU A 188 1.70 -15.70 -16.26
C LEU A 188 2.09 -17.16 -15.99
N SER A 189 3.24 -17.59 -16.51
CA SER A 189 3.63 -19.00 -16.50
C SER A 189 4.54 -19.37 -15.32
N THR A 190 5.36 -18.43 -14.84
CA THR A 190 6.36 -18.67 -13.78
C THR A 190 6.43 -17.52 -12.79
N ILE A 191 7.06 -17.78 -11.62
CA ILE A 191 7.30 -16.75 -10.61
C ILE A 191 8.25 -15.66 -11.13
N GLU A 192 9.25 -16.02 -11.93
CA GLU A 192 10.18 -15.07 -12.56
C GLU A 192 9.46 -14.11 -13.51
N GLU A 193 8.55 -14.62 -14.35
CA GLU A 193 7.76 -13.77 -15.24
C GLU A 193 6.90 -12.79 -14.45
N LYS A 194 6.27 -13.25 -13.36
CA LYS A 194 5.51 -12.39 -12.46
C LYS A 194 6.41 -11.34 -11.79
N ALA A 195 7.58 -11.73 -11.29
CA ALA A 195 8.52 -10.85 -10.62
C ALA A 195 9.07 -9.77 -11.57
N LEU A 196 9.42 -10.12 -12.81
CA LEU A 196 9.86 -9.16 -13.83
C LEU A 196 8.77 -8.10 -14.09
N GLY A 197 7.52 -8.52 -14.27
CA GLY A 197 6.40 -7.60 -14.45
C GLY A 197 6.14 -6.72 -13.21
N ASN A 198 6.39 -7.24 -12.02
CA ASN A 198 6.28 -6.49 -10.77
C ASN A 198 7.35 -5.38 -10.67
N LEU A 199 8.58 -5.67 -11.07
CA LEU A 199 9.69 -4.70 -11.02
C LEU A 199 9.50 -3.48 -11.95
N GLU A 200 8.64 -3.58 -12.95
CA GLU A 200 8.30 -2.44 -13.83
C GLU A 200 7.67 -1.27 -13.06
N LYS A 201 7.13 -1.50 -11.83
CA LYS A 201 6.63 -0.45 -10.95
C LYS A 201 7.71 0.50 -10.45
N ILE A 202 8.98 0.10 -10.46
CA ILE A 202 10.09 0.95 -10.03
C ILE A 202 10.32 2.10 -11.03
N GLY A 203 9.90 1.92 -12.28
CA GLY A 203 10.22 2.84 -13.36
C GLY A 203 11.55 2.51 -14.05
N HIS A 204 11.92 3.27 -15.03
CA HIS A 204 13.15 3.07 -15.78
C HIS A 204 14.35 3.78 -15.13
N ASP A 205 14.14 5.02 -14.69
CA ASP A 205 15.19 5.91 -14.20
C ASP A 205 15.30 5.89 -12.67
N CYS A 206 14.21 5.57 -11.97
CA CYS A 206 14.19 5.52 -10.51
C CYS A 206 15.06 4.42 -9.92
N ARG A 207 15.56 4.71 -8.73
CA ARG A 207 16.21 3.76 -7.83
C ARG A 207 15.60 3.91 -6.44
N TYR A 208 15.36 2.80 -5.73
CA TYR A 208 14.93 2.92 -4.35
C TYR A 208 16.13 3.25 -3.46
N ILE A 209 15.91 4.22 -2.54
CA ILE A 209 16.96 4.81 -1.72
C ILE A 209 17.13 4.14 -0.36
N ASP A 210 16.08 3.48 0.14
CA ASP A 210 16.12 2.72 1.38
C ASP A 210 15.03 1.66 1.46
N ILE A 211 15.06 0.84 2.53
CA ILE A 211 14.12 -0.21 2.86
C ILE A 211 13.41 0.18 4.15
N LEU A 212 12.12 -0.07 4.19
CA LEU A 212 11.26 0.16 5.35
C LEU A 212 10.80 -1.18 5.93
N ASP A 213 10.76 -1.27 7.22
CA ASP A 213 10.04 -2.33 7.92
C ASP A 213 8.51 -2.16 7.70
N PRO A 214 7.71 -3.22 7.93
CA PRO A 214 6.26 -3.11 7.80
C PRO A 214 5.67 -1.97 8.64
N ALA A 215 4.86 -1.11 8.03
CA ALA A 215 4.23 0.06 8.64
C ALA A 215 5.21 1.18 9.07
N GLU A 216 6.46 1.13 8.66
CA GLU A 216 7.46 2.15 8.96
C GLU A 216 7.32 3.36 8.01
N ALA A 217 7.48 4.56 8.57
CA ALA A 217 7.53 5.79 7.78
C ALA A 217 8.96 6.08 7.30
N PRO A 218 9.15 6.61 6.07
CA PRO A 218 10.46 7.00 5.57
C PRO A 218 11.08 8.15 6.39
N ASP A 219 12.37 8.06 6.66
CA ASP A 219 13.14 9.04 7.44
C ASP A 219 14.36 9.63 6.70
N CYS A 220 14.71 9.08 5.52
CA CYS A 220 15.88 9.51 4.73
C CYS A 220 15.58 10.64 3.72
N GLY A 221 14.35 11.20 3.71
CA GLY A 221 13.95 12.27 2.78
C GLY A 221 13.15 11.75 1.57
N PRO A 222 12.81 12.63 0.62
CA PRO A 222 12.01 12.26 -0.55
C PRO A 222 12.74 11.27 -1.45
N GLY A 223 11.99 10.34 -2.05
CA GLY A 223 12.53 9.29 -2.92
C GLY A 223 11.64 8.07 -2.99
N LEU A 224 12.08 7.06 -3.73
CA LEU A 224 11.42 5.77 -3.80
C LEU A 224 11.97 4.83 -2.73
N TYR A 225 11.09 4.14 -2.02
CA TYR A 225 11.40 3.18 -0.95
C TYR A 225 10.86 1.79 -1.28
N PHE A 226 11.45 0.77 -0.68
CA PHE A 226 10.88 -0.56 -0.62
C PHE A 226 10.38 -0.85 0.80
N MET A 227 9.12 -1.24 0.96
CA MET A 227 8.59 -1.71 2.26
C MET A 227 8.48 -3.23 2.27
N ASP A 228 9.02 -3.88 3.30
CA ASP A 228 8.86 -5.32 3.50
C ASP A 228 7.38 -5.65 3.77
N THR A 229 6.71 -6.17 2.76
CA THR A 229 5.29 -6.55 2.83
C THR A 229 5.05 -7.89 2.14
N SER A 230 4.00 -8.58 2.58
CA SER A 230 3.49 -9.72 1.81
C SER A 230 2.83 -9.29 0.50
N SER A 231 2.53 -10.27 -0.36
CA SER A 231 1.73 -10.06 -1.57
C SER A 231 0.22 -9.96 -1.31
N ALA A 232 -0.23 -10.25 -0.08
CA ALA A 232 -1.64 -10.14 0.31
C ALA A 232 -2.11 -8.68 0.22
N ALA A 233 -3.01 -8.40 -0.72
CA ALA A 233 -3.31 -7.03 -1.14
C ALA A 233 -3.81 -6.13 -0.01
N ALA A 234 -4.79 -6.57 0.77
CA ALA A 234 -5.34 -5.76 1.87
C ALA A 234 -4.32 -5.53 2.99
N GLU A 235 -3.46 -6.51 3.28
CA GLU A 235 -2.37 -6.38 4.25
C GLU A 235 -1.34 -5.37 3.79
N CYS A 236 -0.84 -5.50 2.55
CA CYS A 236 0.16 -4.59 1.98
C CYS A 236 -0.33 -3.13 1.98
N VAL A 237 -1.58 -2.89 1.51
CA VAL A 237 -2.17 -1.54 1.51
C VAL A 237 -2.31 -1.00 2.94
N THR A 238 -2.71 -1.84 3.91
CA THR A 238 -2.84 -1.44 5.31
C THR A 238 -1.49 -1.03 5.91
N LEU A 239 -0.42 -1.79 5.65
CA LEU A 239 0.92 -1.48 6.15
C LEU A 239 1.49 -0.20 5.53
N MET A 240 1.31 0.00 4.22
CA MET A 240 1.72 1.22 3.55
C MET A 240 0.92 2.45 4.03
N ALA A 241 -0.39 2.30 4.27
CA ALA A 241 -1.20 3.34 4.89
C ALA A 241 -0.71 3.70 6.30
N ALA A 242 -0.35 2.70 7.12
CA ALA A 242 0.22 2.90 8.44
C ALA A 242 1.62 3.56 8.38
N GLY A 243 2.39 3.33 7.33
CA GLY A 243 3.65 4.02 7.04
C GLY A 243 3.50 5.50 6.64
N GLY A 244 2.26 6.00 6.55
CA GLY A 244 1.97 7.42 6.29
C GLY A 244 1.61 7.77 4.84
N TYR A 245 1.56 6.79 3.93
CA TYR A 245 1.22 7.03 2.53
C TYR A 245 -0.27 7.40 2.40
N VAL A 246 -0.56 8.38 1.55
CA VAL A 246 -1.88 9.04 1.49
C VAL A 246 -2.70 8.69 0.24
N ILE A 247 -2.05 8.19 -0.81
CA ILE A 247 -2.68 7.68 -2.03
C ILE A 247 -2.00 6.37 -2.40
N HIS A 248 -2.80 5.37 -2.78
CA HIS A 248 -2.31 4.08 -3.24
C HIS A 248 -2.65 3.86 -4.71
N THR A 249 -1.66 3.51 -5.52
CA THR A 249 -1.84 3.10 -6.91
C THR A 249 -1.85 1.58 -7.00
N PHE A 250 -2.84 1.03 -7.70
CA PHE A 250 -3.07 -0.41 -7.75
C PHE A 250 -3.18 -0.91 -9.19
N PRO A 251 -2.02 -1.18 -9.86
CA PRO A 251 -2.04 -1.83 -11.16
C PRO A 251 -2.65 -3.23 -11.07
N THR A 252 -3.57 -3.54 -11.98
CA THR A 252 -4.27 -4.83 -12.02
C THR A 252 -4.50 -5.30 -13.45
N GLY A 253 -4.41 -6.61 -13.67
CA GLY A 253 -4.74 -7.22 -14.94
C GLY A 253 -6.22 -7.60 -15.00
N GLN A 254 -6.70 -8.38 -14.06
CA GLN A 254 -8.04 -8.98 -14.10
C GLN A 254 -9.11 -8.19 -13.34
N GLY A 255 -8.72 -7.06 -12.73
CA GLY A 255 -9.58 -6.28 -11.84
C GLY A 255 -9.44 -6.73 -10.39
N ASN A 256 -9.71 -5.82 -9.46
CA ASN A 256 -9.56 -6.09 -8.03
C ASN A 256 -10.55 -5.24 -7.23
N VAL A 257 -11.04 -5.79 -6.11
CA VAL A 257 -12.03 -5.15 -5.23
C VAL A 257 -11.41 -4.50 -3.98
N ILE A 258 -10.08 -4.57 -3.81
CA ILE A 258 -9.42 -4.02 -2.62
C ILE A 258 -9.48 -2.50 -2.61
N GLY A 259 -9.97 -1.95 -1.50
CA GLY A 259 -9.85 -0.55 -1.12
C GLY A 259 -9.11 -0.42 0.21
N ASN A 260 -9.29 0.71 0.88
CA ASN A 260 -8.80 0.94 2.24
C ASN A 260 -9.67 2.01 2.90
N PRO A 261 -9.91 1.94 4.23
CA PRO A 261 -10.81 2.87 4.90
C PRO A 261 -10.29 4.31 4.99
N ILE A 262 -8.98 4.55 4.86
CA ILE A 262 -8.37 5.86 5.07
C ILE A 262 -7.52 6.35 3.88
N VAL A 263 -7.16 5.44 2.95
CA VAL A 263 -6.32 5.78 1.79
C VAL A 263 -7.09 5.46 0.51
N PRO A 264 -7.30 6.45 -0.39
CA PRO A 264 -7.88 6.20 -1.70
C PRO A 264 -6.98 5.27 -2.52
N VAL A 265 -7.60 4.27 -3.17
CA VAL A 265 -6.92 3.25 -3.98
C VAL A 265 -7.29 3.45 -5.44
N VAL A 266 -6.35 3.97 -6.23
CA VAL A 266 -6.49 4.24 -7.67
C VAL A 266 -6.19 2.97 -8.46
N LYS A 267 -7.16 2.42 -9.17
CA LYS A 267 -7.03 1.21 -9.98
C LYS A 267 -6.62 1.53 -11.42
N ILE A 268 -5.55 0.88 -11.90
CA ILE A 268 -5.02 1.04 -13.25
C ILE A 268 -5.06 -0.31 -13.96
N THR A 269 -5.57 -0.37 -15.19
CA THR A 269 -5.51 -1.60 -15.98
C THR A 269 -5.18 -1.35 -17.46
N ALA A 270 -4.35 -2.23 -18.01
CA ALA A 270 -4.08 -2.34 -19.45
C ALA A 270 -4.90 -3.46 -20.12
N ASN A 271 -5.74 -4.19 -19.35
CA ASN A 271 -6.51 -5.32 -19.87
C ASN A 271 -7.86 -4.87 -20.45
N PRO A 272 -8.08 -4.95 -21.78
CA PRO A 272 -9.34 -4.53 -22.39
C PRO A 272 -10.55 -5.41 -21.98
N ARG A 273 -10.32 -6.64 -21.53
CA ARG A 273 -11.38 -7.49 -20.96
C ARG A 273 -11.87 -6.91 -19.65
N THR A 274 -10.94 -6.54 -18.77
CA THR A 274 -11.24 -5.97 -17.44
C THR A 274 -11.99 -4.66 -17.58
N VAL A 275 -11.59 -3.78 -18.49
CA VAL A 275 -12.33 -2.54 -18.76
C VAL A 275 -13.78 -2.82 -19.18
N ARG A 276 -14.02 -3.88 -19.97
CA ARG A 276 -15.39 -4.25 -20.39
C ARG A 276 -16.24 -4.91 -19.30
N THR A 277 -15.61 -5.71 -18.43
CA THR A 277 -16.34 -6.58 -17.47
C THR A 277 -16.36 -6.03 -16.04
N MET A 278 -15.40 -5.18 -15.69
CA MET A 278 -15.23 -4.57 -14.36
C MET A 278 -14.87 -3.08 -14.47
N GLY A 279 -15.38 -2.38 -15.49
CA GLY A 279 -15.05 -0.97 -15.73
C GLY A 279 -15.39 -0.05 -14.57
N GLU A 280 -16.38 -0.39 -13.76
CA GLU A 280 -16.73 0.35 -12.53
C GLU A 280 -15.64 0.32 -11.45
N HIS A 281 -14.70 -0.64 -11.53
CA HIS A 281 -13.57 -0.75 -10.61
C HIS A 281 -12.31 -0.01 -11.12
N VAL A 282 -12.33 0.53 -12.32
CA VAL A 282 -11.14 1.08 -13.00
C VAL A 282 -11.16 2.60 -12.95
N ASP A 283 -10.10 3.21 -12.42
CA ASP A 283 -9.90 4.65 -12.42
C ASP A 283 -9.14 5.13 -13.66
N VAL A 284 -8.14 4.35 -14.10
CA VAL A 284 -7.28 4.70 -15.23
C VAL A 284 -7.22 3.53 -16.23
N ASP A 285 -7.77 3.74 -17.41
CA ASP A 285 -7.70 2.79 -18.54
C ASP A 285 -6.47 3.10 -19.40
N VAL A 286 -5.49 2.21 -19.37
CA VAL A 286 -4.26 2.30 -20.19
C VAL A 286 -4.19 1.20 -21.26
N THR A 287 -5.33 0.65 -21.67
CA THR A 287 -5.41 -0.38 -22.72
C THR A 287 -4.83 0.07 -24.06
N GLY A 288 -4.73 1.38 -24.29
CA GLY A 288 -4.11 1.98 -25.47
C GLY A 288 -2.64 1.56 -25.65
N ILE A 289 -1.92 1.26 -24.57
CA ILE A 289 -0.53 0.78 -24.63
C ILE A 289 -0.44 -0.48 -25.49
N LEU A 290 -1.30 -1.47 -25.21
CA LEU A 290 -1.28 -2.75 -25.93
C LEU A 290 -1.83 -2.63 -27.37
N ARG A 291 -2.69 -1.65 -27.62
CA ARG A 291 -3.18 -1.34 -28.98
C ARG A 291 -2.20 -0.47 -29.77
N ARG A 292 -1.14 0.05 -29.12
CA ARG A 292 -0.15 0.97 -29.69
C ARG A 292 -0.75 2.32 -30.13
N ASP A 293 -1.81 2.75 -29.47
CA ASP A 293 -2.42 4.08 -29.63
C ASP A 293 -2.23 4.98 -28.39
N MET A 294 -1.44 4.52 -27.41
CA MET A 294 -0.99 5.24 -26.22
C MET A 294 0.45 4.82 -25.88
N THR A 295 1.30 5.77 -25.60
CA THR A 295 2.66 5.51 -25.09
C THR A 295 2.64 5.30 -23.57
N ILE A 296 3.72 4.73 -23.01
CA ILE A 296 3.89 4.63 -21.56
C ILE A 296 3.95 6.03 -20.92
N ASP A 297 4.53 6.99 -21.62
CA ASP A 297 4.64 8.38 -21.17
C ASP A 297 3.26 9.04 -21.02
N GLU A 298 2.39 8.90 -22.02
CA GLU A 298 1.00 9.38 -21.97
C GLU A 298 0.17 8.65 -20.89
N ALA A 299 0.43 7.36 -20.67
CA ALA A 299 -0.23 6.60 -19.62
C ALA A 299 0.20 7.07 -18.22
N GLY A 300 1.49 7.36 -18.04
CA GLY A 300 2.01 7.96 -16.82
C GLY A 300 1.40 9.32 -16.52
N ASP A 301 1.25 10.18 -17.54
CA ASP A 301 0.57 11.48 -17.41
C ASP A 301 -0.91 11.32 -17.02
N ALA A 302 -1.61 10.36 -17.60
CA ALA A 302 -3.00 10.05 -17.23
C ALA A 302 -3.12 9.57 -15.77
N LEU A 303 -2.16 8.78 -15.28
CA LEU A 303 -2.11 8.37 -13.88
C LEU A 303 -1.81 9.56 -12.95
N ILE A 304 -0.87 10.42 -13.31
CA ILE A 304 -0.55 11.64 -12.54
C ILE A 304 -1.78 12.56 -12.45
N ASP A 305 -2.50 12.78 -13.57
CA ASP A 305 -3.76 13.55 -13.55
C ASP A 305 -4.76 12.94 -12.55
N MET A 306 -4.92 11.62 -12.55
CA MET A 306 -5.81 10.92 -11.63
C MET A 306 -5.37 11.08 -10.17
N ILE A 307 -4.07 10.97 -9.87
CA ILE A 307 -3.51 11.19 -8.53
C ILE A 307 -3.81 12.62 -8.06
N VAL A 308 -3.55 13.62 -8.91
CA VAL A 308 -3.82 15.03 -8.57
C VAL A 308 -5.31 15.26 -8.33
N ARG A 309 -6.19 14.72 -9.16
CA ARG A 309 -7.64 14.82 -8.97
C ARG A 309 -8.09 14.14 -7.68
N THR A 310 -7.50 12.98 -7.35
CA THR A 310 -7.78 12.26 -6.10
C THR A 310 -7.29 13.05 -4.89
N ALA A 311 -6.09 13.62 -4.92
CA ALA A 311 -5.57 14.51 -3.89
C ALA A 311 -6.47 15.73 -3.69
N ASN A 312 -7.12 16.22 -4.74
CA ASN A 312 -8.09 17.31 -4.70
C ASN A 312 -9.52 16.87 -4.31
N GLY A 313 -9.72 15.59 -3.90
CA GLY A 313 -10.95 15.10 -3.32
C GLY A 313 -11.89 14.36 -4.29
N ARG A 314 -11.42 14.01 -5.51
CA ARG A 314 -12.16 13.06 -6.35
C ARG A 314 -12.12 11.67 -5.70
N ALA A 315 -13.30 11.10 -5.43
CA ALA A 315 -13.38 9.73 -4.96
C ALA A 315 -12.89 8.74 -6.03
N THR A 316 -12.12 7.75 -5.61
CA THR A 316 -11.73 6.62 -6.46
C THR A 316 -12.91 5.67 -6.70
N ALA A 317 -12.76 4.78 -7.68
CA ALA A 317 -13.74 3.70 -7.92
C ALA A 317 -13.94 2.84 -6.65
N ALA A 318 -12.86 2.52 -5.95
CA ALA A 318 -12.92 1.76 -4.71
C ALA A 318 -13.71 2.48 -3.62
N GLU A 319 -13.51 3.78 -3.42
CA GLU A 319 -14.27 4.58 -2.44
C GLU A 319 -15.74 4.68 -2.83
N ALA A 320 -16.04 4.93 -4.11
CA ALA A 320 -17.40 5.04 -4.62
C ALA A 320 -18.19 3.73 -4.47
N LEU A 321 -17.51 2.58 -4.59
CA LEU A 321 -18.08 1.25 -4.38
C LEU A 321 -18.10 0.81 -2.91
N GLY A 322 -17.51 1.59 -2.01
CA GLY A 322 -17.47 1.31 -0.58
C GLY A 322 -16.50 0.23 -0.17
N HIS A 323 -15.47 -0.01 -0.95
CA HIS A 323 -14.40 -0.95 -0.62
C HIS A 323 -13.52 -0.38 0.51
N ARG A 324 -13.42 -1.10 1.62
CA ARG A 324 -12.76 -0.62 2.86
C ARG A 324 -12.06 -1.76 3.56
N GLU A 325 -11.30 -2.53 2.81
CA GLU A 325 -10.55 -3.67 3.33
C GLU A 325 -9.42 -3.18 4.24
N PHE A 326 -9.40 -3.73 5.45
CA PHE A 326 -8.37 -3.49 6.44
C PHE A 326 -7.98 -4.82 7.06
N VAL A 327 -6.73 -5.20 6.94
CA VAL A 327 -6.22 -6.48 7.43
C VAL A 327 -5.03 -6.24 8.33
N MET A 328 -5.17 -6.65 9.58
CA MET A 328 -4.07 -6.67 10.53
C MET A 328 -3.09 -7.78 10.17
N THR A 329 -1.82 -7.51 10.34
CA THR A 329 -0.73 -8.45 10.10
C THR A 329 -0.87 -9.69 10.98
N LYS A 330 -0.59 -10.85 10.39
CA LYS A 330 -0.67 -12.15 11.05
C LYS A 330 0.65 -12.50 11.75
N LEU A 331 0.59 -13.52 12.62
CA LEU A 331 1.75 -14.16 13.25
C LEU A 331 2.76 -14.72 12.24
N TYR A 332 2.32 -15.07 11.01
CA TYR A 332 3.14 -15.62 9.96
C TYR A 332 3.06 -14.73 8.72
N ARG A 333 4.21 -14.53 8.09
CA ARG A 333 4.27 -13.82 6.80
C ARG A 333 3.46 -14.61 5.76
N SER A 334 2.69 -13.88 4.96
CA SER A 334 1.95 -14.45 3.85
C SER A 334 2.86 -14.55 2.63
N ALA A 335 2.74 -15.65 1.90
CA ALA A 335 3.46 -15.87 0.65
C ALA A 335 2.84 -15.10 -0.53
#